data_7fa4d046d5ebf07999ad72285f969699
#
_entry.id   7fa4d046d5ebf07999ad72285f969699
#
_cell.length_a   1.000
_cell.length_b   1.000
_cell.length_c   1.000
_cell.angle_alpha   90.00
_cell.angle_beta   90.00
_cell.angle_gamma   90.00
#
_symmetry.space_group_name_H-M   'P 1'
#
loop_
_entity.id
_entity.type
_entity.pdbx_description
1 polymer ?
#
loop_
_entity_poly.entity_id
_entity_poly.type
_entity_poly.pdbx_seq_one_letter_code
_entity_poly.pdbx_strand_id
1 'polypeptide(L)'
;MSSNSDLKKRAEHIMRLMDQRDEIAEDIKNSFDVAKSVGFNPAALRKAISVARMEAGKRAKHNQGQMDLELYLAEIEARELVGAA
;
A
#
# COMPACT_ATOMS: atom_id res chain seq x y z
N MET A 1 -31.15 -11.84 -19.26
CA MET A 1 -29.82 -11.43 -19.69
C MET A 1 -28.98 -11.01 -18.52
N SER A 2 -27.95 -11.78 -18.28
CA SER A 2 -27.07 -11.60 -17.13
C SER A 2 -26.24 -10.31 -17.19
N SER A 3 -25.97 -9.77 -18.38
CA SER A 3 -25.09 -8.61 -18.57
C SER A 3 -25.61 -7.33 -17.91
N ASN A 4 -26.91 -7.04 -18.01
CA ASN A 4 -27.49 -5.84 -17.40
C ASN A 4 -27.53 -5.93 -15.87
N SER A 5 -27.85 -7.13 -15.35
CA SER A 5 -27.86 -7.38 -13.90
C SER A 5 -26.44 -7.35 -13.34
N ASP A 6 -25.48 -7.91 -14.06
CA ASP A 6 -24.07 -7.90 -13.66
C ASP A 6 -23.51 -6.49 -13.66
N LEU A 7 -23.79 -5.68 -14.68
CA LEU A 7 -23.38 -4.28 -14.76
C LEU A 7 -23.95 -3.48 -13.58
N LYS A 8 -25.22 -3.66 -13.26
CA LYS A 8 -25.87 -2.97 -12.13
C LYS A 8 -25.19 -3.31 -10.81
N LYS A 9 -24.92 -4.59 -10.56
CA LYS A 9 -24.25 -5.05 -9.34
C LYS A 9 -22.84 -4.46 -9.22
N ARG A 10 -22.10 -4.47 -10.31
CA ARG A 10 -20.75 -3.89 -10.34
C ARG A 10 -20.77 -2.38 -10.10
N ALA A 11 -21.72 -1.69 -10.75
CA ALA A 11 -21.88 -0.24 -10.56
C ALA A 11 -22.24 0.09 -9.11
N GLU A 12 -23.15 -0.63 -8.50
CA GLU A 12 -23.53 -0.45 -7.10
C GLU A 12 -22.35 -0.67 -6.16
N HIS A 13 -21.55 -1.71 -6.43
CA HIS A 13 -20.35 -1.98 -5.65
C HIS A 13 -19.32 -0.84 -5.76
N ILE A 14 -19.09 -0.36 -6.98
CA ILE A 14 -18.18 0.76 -7.22
C ILE A 14 -18.67 2.03 -6.52
N MET A 15 -19.96 2.31 -6.58
CA MET A 15 -20.52 3.47 -5.91
C MET A 15 -20.35 3.40 -4.40
N ARG A 16 -20.52 2.22 -3.79
CA ARG A 16 -20.26 2.04 -2.35
C ARG A 16 -18.80 2.30 -2.01
N LEU A 17 -17.89 1.82 -2.84
CA LEU A 17 -16.45 2.08 -2.64
C LEU A 17 -16.12 3.57 -2.77
N MET A 18 -16.76 4.26 -3.71
CA MET A 18 -16.61 5.70 -3.87
C MET A 18 -17.11 6.47 -2.65
N ASP A 19 -18.24 6.06 -2.09
CA ASP A 19 -18.77 6.67 -0.86
C ASP A 19 -17.80 6.46 0.31
N GLN A 20 -17.25 5.27 0.46
CA GLN A 20 -16.23 4.98 1.48
C GLN A 20 -14.96 5.81 1.26
N ARG A 21 -14.52 5.94 0.01
CA ARG A 21 -13.38 6.78 -0.33
C ARG A 21 -13.62 8.22 0.07
N ASP A 22 -14.81 8.74 -0.22
CA ASP A 22 -15.18 10.13 0.10
C ASP A 22 -15.21 10.36 1.61
N GLU A 23 -15.74 9.40 2.38
CA GLU A 23 -15.72 9.46 3.85
C GLU A 23 -14.29 9.48 4.38
N ILE A 24 -13.43 8.61 3.85
CA ILE A 24 -12.02 8.54 4.26
C ILE A 24 -11.31 9.83 3.89
N ALA A 25 -11.55 10.38 2.70
CA ALA A 25 -10.96 11.64 2.27
C ALA A 25 -11.34 12.78 3.21
N GLU A 26 -12.59 12.82 3.67
CA GLU A 26 -13.02 13.82 4.64
C GLU A 26 -12.36 13.62 6.00
N ASP A 27 -12.22 12.39 6.46
CA ASP A 27 -11.52 12.08 7.71
C ASP A 27 -10.06 12.52 7.66
N ILE A 28 -9.40 12.31 6.52
CA ILE A 28 -8.02 12.78 6.30
C ILE A 28 -7.95 14.30 6.38
N LYS A 29 -8.86 14.99 5.71
CA LYS A 29 -8.94 16.45 5.74
C LYS A 29 -9.12 16.96 7.16
N ASN A 30 -10.04 16.35 7.90
CA ASN A 30 -10.31 16.72 9.30
C ASN A 30 -9.09 16.50 10.18
N SER A 31 -8.32 15.43 9.94
CA SER A 31 -7.09 15.16 10.66
C SER A 31 -6.02 16.22 10.40
N PHE A 32 -5.90 16.72 9.19
CA PHE A 32 -5.02 17.84 8.87
C PHE A 32 -5.51 19.14 9.53
N ASP A 33 -6.81 19.36 9.58
CA ASP A 33 -7.38 20.54 10.26
C ASP A 33 -7.08 20.51 11.75
N VAL A 34 -7.17 19.35 12.38
CA VAL A 34 -6.80 19.16 13.79
C VAL A 34 -5.30 19.43 13.98
N ALA A 35 -4.45 18.89 13.12
CA ALA A 35 -3.00 19.12 13.19
C ALA A 35 -2.68 20.61 13.08
N LYS A 36 -3.35 21.34 12.19
CA LYS A 36 -3.20 22.78 12.06
C LYS A 36 -3.61 23.51 13.34
N SER A 37 -4.71 23.09 13.97
CA SER A 37 -5.22 23.72 15.19
C SER A 37 -4.26 23.58 16.38
N VAL A 38 -3.45 22.52 16.41
CA VAL A 38 -2.42 22.34 17.46
C VAL A 38 -1.06 22.89 17.07
N GLY A 39 -0.96 23.60 15.95
CA GLY A 39 0.23 24.36 15.58
C GLY A 39 1.13 23.74 14.51
N PHE A 40 0.76 22.60 13.93
CA PHE A 40 1.55 22.02 12.84
C PHE A 40 1.25 22.72 11.51
N ASN A 41 2.26 22.77 10.64
CA ASN A 41 2.10 23.30 9.29
C ASN A 41 1.54 22.18 8.40
N PRO A 42 0.31 22.32 7.84
CA PRO A 42 -0.30 21.27 7.04
C PRO A 42 0.49 20.92 5.78
N ALA A 43 1.08 21.90 5.10
CA ALA A 43 1.83 21.67 3.88
C ALA A 43 3.11 20.87 4.16
N ALA A 44 3.84 21.24 5.21
CA ALA A 44 5.02 20.51 5.64
C ALA A 44 4.69 19.09 6.11
N LEU A 45 3.57 18.94 6.83
CA LEU A 45 3.10 17.63 7.30
C LEU A 45 2.74 16.72 6.13
N ARG A 46 2.05 17.22 5.12
CA ARG A 46 1.73 16.45 3.90
C ARG A 46 2.97 15.96 3.21
N LYS A 47 3.96 16.81 3.07
CA LYS A 47 5.23 16.47 2.43
C LYS A 47 5.99 15.42 3.25
N ALA A 48 6.05 15.59 4.55
CA ALA A 48 6.70 14.64 5.46
C ALA A 48 6.04 13.26 5.38
N ILE A 49 4.71 13.21 5.38
CA ILE A 49 3.97 11.96 5.24
C ILE A 49 4.25 11.30 3.89
N SER A 50 4.27 12.09 2.82
CA SER A 50 4.56 11.58 1.47
C SER A 50 5.95 10.94 1.42
N VAL A 51 6.96 11.60 1.97
CA VAL A 51 8.33 11.09 2.04
C VAL A 51 8.39 9.82 2.89
N ALA A 52 7.76 9.82 4.06
CA ALA A 52 7.74 8.67 4.95
C ALA A 52 7.11 7.45 4.29
N ARG A 53 6.04 7.64 3.53
CA ARG A 53 5.38 6.55 2.80
C ARG A 53 6.24 6.01 1.66
N MET A 54 6.97 6.88 0.97
CA MET A 54 7.91 6.47 -0.07
C MET A 54 9.05 5.62 0.51
N GLU A 55 9.63 6.05 1.62
CA GLU A 55 10.70 5.32 2.29
C GLU A 55 10.23 3.97 2.82
N ALA A 56 9.04 3.92 3.40
CA ALA A 56 8.45 2.66 3.85
C ALA A 56 8.23 1.68 2.69
N GLY A 57 7.78 2.18 1.53
CA GLY A 57 7.63 1.37 0.32
C GLY A 57 8.96 0.84 -0.21
N LYS A 58 9.99 1.67 -0.23
CA LYS A 58 11.34 1.26 -0.63
C LYS A 58 11.92 0.22 0.31
N ARG A 59 11.72 0.42 1.61
CA ARG A 59 12.18 -0.52 2.64
C ARG A 59 11.49 -1.87 2.51
N ALA A 60 10.19 -1.89 2.28
CA ALA A 60 9.42 -3.12 2.06
C ALA A 60 9.93 -3.88 0.83
N LYS A 61 10.20 -3.19 -0.28
CA LYS A 61 10.75 -3.79 -1.50
C LYS A 61 12.16 -4.35 -1.25
N HIS A 62 13.00 -3.60 -0.53
CA HIS A 62 14.34 -4.06 -0.19
C HIS A 62 14.28 -5.33 0.66
N ASN A 63 13.44 -5.37 1.67
CA ASN A 63 13.28 -6.54 2.52
C ASN A 63 12.77 -7.75 1.74
N GLN A 64 11.83 -7.56 0.84
CA GLN A 64 11.31 -8.64 -0.01
C GLN A 64 12.41 -9.19 -0.92
N GLY A 65 13.20 -8.32 -1.55
CA GLY A 65 14.33 -8.72 -2.38
C GLY A 65 15.38 -9.48 -1.61
N GLN A 66 15.63 -9.10 -0.37
CA GLN A 66 16.58 -9.79 0.52
C GLN A 66 16.09 -11.19 0.88
N MET A 67 14.81 -11.34 1.18
CA MET A 67 14.20 -12.65 1.45
C MET A 67 14.26 -13.56 0.23
N ASP A 68 13.99 -13.06 -0.95
CA ASP A 68 14.08 -13.81 -2.20
C ASP A 68 15.52 -14.27 -2.46
N LEU A 69 16.49 -13.39 -2.25
CA LEU A 69 17.90 -13.69 -2.40
C LEU A 69 18.32 -14.84 -1.49
N GLU A 70 17.94 -14.77 -0.22
CA GLU A 70 18.26 -15.80 0.76
C GLU A 70 17.66 -17.16 0.37
N LEU A 71 16.41 -17.14 -0.07
CA LEU A 71 15.71 -18.35 -0.53
C LEU A 71 16.41 -18.96 -1.75
N TYR A 72 16.78 -18.15 -2.73
CA TYR A 72 17.43 -18.62 -3.94
C TYR A 72 18.82 -19.15 -3.68
N LEU A 73 19.59 -18.49 -2.81
CA LEU A 73 20.90 -18.97 -2.41
C LEU A 73 20.82 -20.32 -1.70
N ALA A 74 19.87 -20.48 -0.78
CA ALA A 74 19.66 -21.74 -0.09
C ALA A 74 19.33 -22.88 -1.06
N GLU A 75 18.52 -22.61 -2.07
CA GLU A 75 18.16 -23.59 -3.10
C GLU A 75 19.35 -23.99 -3.94
N ILE A 76 20.17 -23.02 -4.36
CA ILE A 76 21.38 -23.27 -5.16
C ILE A 76 22.42 -24.07 -4.34
N GLU A 77 22.66 -23.68 -3.11
CA GLU A 77 23.58 -24.35 -2.20
C GLU A 77 23.16 -25.80 -1.94
N ALA A 78 21.87 -26.04 -1.77
CA ALA A 78 21.35 -27.40 -1.60
C ALA A 78 21.64 -28.28 -2.84
N ARG A 79 21.52 -27.74 -4.04
CA ARG A 79 21.84 -28.43 -5.30
C ARG A 79 23.31 -28.71 -5.44
N GLU A 80 24.16 -27.75 -5.07
CA GLU A 80 25.63 -27.96 -5.08
C GLU A 80 26.03 -29.10 -4.15
N LEU A 81 25.47 -29.13 -2.95
CA LEU A 81 25.75 -30.20 -1.99
C LEU A 81 25.32 -31.56 -2.53
N VAL A 82 24.16 -31.66 -3.16
CA VAL A 82 23.69 -32.90 -3.79
C VAL A 82 24.54 -33.25 -5.00
N GLY A 83 24.95 -32.26 -5.80
CA GLY A 83 25.81 -32.46 -6.95
C GLY A 83 27.22 -32.87 -6.59
N ALA A 84 27.71 -32.46 -5.43
CA ALA A 84 29.05 -32.83 -4.94
C ALA A 84 29.11 -34.27 -4.38
N ALA A 85 27.96 -34.79 -4.01
CA ALA A 85 27.85 -36.16 -3.52
C ALA A 85 27.79 -37.18 -4.64
#